data_6579788262591681a74b64ee2d335f83
#
_entry.id   6579788262591681a74b64ee2d335f83
#
_cell.length_a   1.000
_cell.length_b   1.000
_cell.length_c   1.000
_cell.angle_alpha   90.00
_cell.angle_beta   90.00
_cell.angle_gamma   90.00
#
_symmetry.space_group_name_H-M   'P 1'
#
loop_
_entity.id
_entity.type
_entity.pdbx_description
1 polymer ?
#
loop_
_entity_poly.entity_id
_entity_poly.type
_entity_poly.pdbx_seq_one_letter_code
_entity_poly.pdbx_strand_id
1 'polypeptide(L)'
;MKQTYCNPLDLGYRYQHMKEGPRTAGFREGADPTLVSFKGKYYLFVSMSAGFWYSDDLLHWDFHADPDLLIYDYAPDVRQVGDFLYFCASRKGRNCPILRTADPLTEPFTEVSAPFAFWDPDLFCDDDGRVYFYWGCSNTTPIYGVEMDPDTMTPIGEKQELIFGNETVLGYERPGNNGIVDREASVLYQSMKQFYNPETGKLDLPPQMANIPGLSAESLTAMFNAVGKPYIEGAFMTKHDGLYYLQYACPGTQYNTYADGVYTSTSPLGPFVRQASNPFSAKPGGFITGAGHGSTIADRYGNWWHASTMRISVNYDFERRVGLFPAGFDKDGVLYCNQNFADYPHRIPAGKFDAASQQPEWMLLSYKKPVTASSTAEGSSPALAVNEDCRSWWSAAGTEPGEWLCVDLGKESDIRAIQVNMADEKLVVDFPADSYGDTRKTRHIETRPQISHYTVETSMNGADWTICETVARECSNGY
;
A
#
# COMPACT_ATOMS: atom_id res chain seq x y z
N MET A 1 -28.25 3.39 2.86
CA MET A 1 -27.06 3.23 1.98
C MET A 1 -25.87 3.84 2.70
N LYS A 2 -24.76 3.12 2.76
CA LYS A 2 -23.50 3.61 3.32
C LYS A 2 -23.06 4.82 2.49
N GLN A 3 -22.84 5.95 3.13
CA GLN A 3 -22.42 7.20 2.46
C GLN A 3 -21.05 7.68 2.94
N THR A 4 -20.40 6.83 3.72
CA THR A 4 -19.12 7.16 4.36
C THR A 4 -18.13 6.04 4.14
N TYR A 5 -16.87 6.40 4.03
CA TYR A 5 -15.74 5.49 4.09
C TYR A 5 -14.79 5.93 5.22
N CYS A 6 -13.90 5.08 5.63
CA CYS A 6 -12.77 5.40 6.50
C CYS A 6 -11.54 4.62 6.07
N ASN A 7 -10.37 5.07 6.49
CA ASN A 7 -9.14 4.36 6.22
C ASN A 7 -8.71 3.50 7.43
N PRO A 8 -8.18 2.32 7.17
CA PRO A 8 -8.03 1.70 5.85
C PRO A 8 -9.37 1.38 5.19
N LEU A 9 -9.42 1.31 3.87
CA LEU A 9 -10.62 0.93 3.13
C LEU A 9 -11.13 -0.43 3.61
N ASP A 10 -12.45 -0.56 3.74
CA ASP A 10 -13.13 -1.82 4.08
C ASP A 10 -13.22 -2.72 2.84
N LEU A 11 -12.13 -3.39 2.52
CA LEU A 11 -12.02 -4.34 1.42
C LEU A 11 -11.88 -5.76 1.96
N GLY A 12 -12.33 -6.75 1.20
CA GLY A 12 -12.09 -8.17 1.50
C GLY A 12 -10.64 -8.57 1.22
N TYR A 13 -9.68 -7.99 1.94
CA TYR A 13 -8.25 -8.30 1.75
C TYR A 13 -7.98 -9.79 1.91
N ARG A 14 -7.18 -10.36 1.01
CA ARG A 14 -6.87 -11.79 1.00
C ARG A 14 -5.84 -12.14 2.06
N TYR A 15 -6.08 -13.24 2.76
CA TYR A 15 -5.08 -13.82 3.63
C TYR A 15 -3.92 -14.37 2.81
N GLN A 16 -2.73 -14.05 3.24
CA GLN A 16 -1.50 -14.62 2.75
C GLN A 16 -0.87 -15.47 3.82
N HIS A 17 -0.48 -16.66 3.43
CA HIS A 17 0.28 -17.58 4.25
C HIS A 17 1.67 -17.66 3.66
N MET A 18 2.69 -17.29 4.43
CA MET A 18 4.06 -17.22 3.96
C MET A 18 5.00 -18.02 4.84
N LYS A 19 5.92 -18.73 4.18
CA LYS A 19 7.06 -19.38 4.83
C LYS A 19 8.34 -18.87 4.18
N GLU A 20 9.24 -18.33 4.97
CA GLU A 20 10.56 -17.86 4.55
C GLU A 20 11.62 -18.39 5.50
N GLY A 21 12.38 -19.40 5.05
CA GLY A 21 13.26 -20.14 5.92
C GLY A 21 12.52 -20.79 7.11
N PRO A 22 12.93 -20.54 8.35
CA PRO A 22 12.23 -21.04 9.54
C PRO A 22 10.99 -20.20 9.92
N ARG A 23 10.78 -19.03 9.33
CA ARG A 23 9.67 -18.12 9.66
C ARG A 23 8.42 -18.51 8.89
N THR A 24 7.30 -18.62 9.58
CA THR A 24 5.96 -18.70 8.98
C THR A 24 5.13 -17.52 9.48
N ALA A 25 4.30 -16.96 8.61
CA ALA A 25 3.40 -15.87 8.94
C ALA A 25 2.09 -15.99 8.15
N GLY A 26 0.98 -15.68 8.82
CA GLY A 26 -0.32 -15.44 8.21
C GLY A 26 -0.70 -13.99 8.42
N PHE A 27 -1.16 -13.30 7.39
CA PHE A 27 -1.57 -11.90 7.44
C PHE A 27 -2.44 -11.57 6.22
N ARG A 28 -3.21 -10.50 6.31
CA ARG A 28 -3.89 -9.93 5.14
C ARG A 28 -3.04 -8.82 4.55
N GLU A 29 -3.05 -8.71 3.23
CA GLU A 29 -2.30 -7.68 2.54
C GLU A 29 -3.13 -7.04 1.42
N GLY A 30 -3.00 -5.72 1.30
CA GLY A 30 -3.38 -4.93 0.15
C GLY A 30 -2.47 -3.71 0.11
N ALA A 31 -1.58 -3.67 -0.89
CA ALA A 31 -0.55 -2.65 -0.97
C ALA A 31 -0.30 -2.23 -2.42
N ASP A 32 0.50 -1.19 -2.57
CA ASP A 32 0.95 -0.71 -3.87
C ASP A 32 -0.26 -0.49 -4.81
N PRO A 33 -1.28 0.27 -4.37
CA PRO A 33 -2.55 0.32 -5.08
C PRO A 33 -2.46 1.12 -6.37
N THR A 34 -2.88 0.52 -7.47
CA THR A 34 -3.23 1.28 -8.68
C THR A 34 -4.74 1.38 -8.80
N LEU A 35 -5.21 2.61 -8.74
CA LEU A 35 -6.60 2.99 -8.97
C LEU A 35 -6.75 3.52 -10.40
N VAL A 36 -7.70 3.00 -11.16
CA VAL A 36 -7.96 3.43 -12.53
C VAL A 36 -9.45 3.57 -12.81
N SER A 37 -9.82 4.57 -13.61
CA SER A 37 -11.16 4.70 -14.15
C SER A 37 -11.20 4.12 -15.56
N PHE A 38 -12.11 3.18 -15.82
CA PHE A 38 -12.25 2.56 -17.14
C PHE A 38 -13.70 2.19 -17.42
N LYS A 39 -14.21 2.59 -18.59
CA LYS A 39 -15.59 2.32 -19.04
C LYS A 39 -16.69 2.62 -17.99
N GLY A 40 -16.50 3.72 -17.26
CA GLY A 40 -17.48 4.22 -16.28
C GLY A 40 -17.42 3.57 -14.90
N LYS A 41 -16.48 2.66 -14.67
CA LYS A 41 -16.19 2.06 -13.36
C LYS A 41 -14.79 2.44 -12.85
N TYR A 42 -14.58 2.29 -11.55
CA TYR A 42 -13.29 2.36 -10.92
C TYR A 42 -12.79 0.95 -10.63
N TYR A 43 -11.52 0.71 -10.88
CA TYR A 43 -10.86 -0.56 -10.60
C TYR A 43 -9.65 -0.30 -9.69
N LEU A 44 -9.49 -1.14 -8.69
CA LEU A 44 -8.41 -1.06 -7.73
C LEU A 44 -7.63 -2.38 -7.72
N PHE A 45 -6.42 -2.32 -8.22
CA PHE A 45 -5.48 -3.44 -8.22
C PHE A 45 -4.46 -3.22 -7.10
N VAL A 46 -4.18 -4.28 -6.35
CA VAL A 46 -3.19 -4.25 -5.26
C VAL A 46 -2.32 -5.48 -5.29
N SER A 47 -1.16 -5.37 -4.69
CA SER A 47 -0.22 -6.49 -4.54
C SER A 47 -0.87 -7.68 -3.86
N MET A 48 -0.66 -8.86 -4.40
CA MET A 48 -0.99 -10.17 -3.80
C MET A 48 -2.48 -10.39 -3.50
N SER A 49 -3.37 -9.81 -4.29
CA SER A 49 -4.82 -9.95 -4.09
C SER A 49 -5.43 -11.15 -4.82
N ALA A 50 -4.77 -11.70 -5.83
CA ALA A 50 -5.32 -12.74 -6.72
C ALA A 50 -6.62 -12.30 -7.41
N GLY A 51 -6.66 -11.06 -7.83
CA GLY A 51 -7.78 -10.39 -8.42
C GLY A 51 -7.74 -8.89 -8.16
N PHE A 52 -8.86 -8.25 -8.25
CA PHE A 52 -8.99 -6.80 -8.07
C PHE A 52 -10.38 -6.43 -7.55
N TRP A 53 -10.49 -5.22 -7.02
CA TRP A 53 -11.79 -4.65 -6.65
C TRP A 53 -12.29 -3.70 -7.73
N TYR A 54 -13.61 -3.58 -7.85
CA TYR A 54 -14.25 -2.62 -8.73
C TYR A 54 -15.39 -1.90 -8.01
N SER A 55 -15.68 -0.68 -8.45
CA SER A 55 -16.67 0.21 -7.84
C SER A 55 -17.29 1.13 -8.87
N ASP A 56 -18.55 1.51 -8.62
CA ASP A 56 -19.22 2.56 -9.39
C ASP A 56 -19.08 3.95 -8.73
N ASP A 57 -18.66 4.02 -7.45
CA ASP A 57 -18.75 5.24 -6.65
C ASP A 57 -17.56 5.50 -5.71
N LEU A 58 -16.51 4.69 -5.74
CA LEU A 58 -15.36 4.72 -4.82
C LEU A 58 -15.68 4.39 -3.35
N LEU A 59 -16.93 4.02 -3.08
CA LEU A 59 -17.43 3.76 -1.73
C LEU A 59 -17.79 2.29 -1.52
N HIS A 60 -18.43 1.69 -2.51
CA HIS A 60 -18.83 0.28 -2.50
C HIS A 60 -17.92 -0.49 -3.45
N TRP A 61 -17.25 -1.49 -2.91
CA TRP A 61 -16.27 -2.28 -3.63
C TRP A 61 -16.66 -3.75 -3.67
N ASP A 62 -16.72 -4.30 -4.87
CA ASP A 62 -16.88 -5.73 -5.11
C ASP A 62 -15.55 -6.32 -5.55
N PHE A 63 -15.27 -7.56 -5.13
CA PHE A 63 -14.06 -8.27 -5.50
C PHE A 63 -14.29 -9.17 -6.71
N HIS A 64 -13.42 -9.05 -7.71
CA HIS A 64 -13.33 -9.96 -8.85
C HIS A 64 -12.08 -10.82 -8.70
N ALA A 65 -12.28 -12.13 -8.51
CA ALA A 65 -11.17 -13.08 -8.45
C ALA A 65 -10.63 -13.34 -9.85
N ASP A 66 -9.33 -13.18 -10.04
CA ASP A 66 -8.65 -13.51 -11.29
C ASP A 66 -7.43 -14.39 -10.98
N PRO A 67 -7.54 -15.71 -11.15
CA PRO A 67 -6.48 -16.65 -10.83
C PRO A 67 -5.23 -16.47 -11.69
N ASP A 68 -5.34 -15.88 -12.88
CA ASP A 68 -4.21 -15.63 -13.76
C ASP A 68 -3.30 -14.51 -13.23
N LEU A 69 -3.80 -13.67 -12.30
CA LEU A 69 -3.04 -12.64 -11.62
C LEU A 69 -2.30 -13.13 -10.35
N LEU A 70 -2.40 -14.41 -10.00
CA LEU A 70 -1.75 -15.00 -8.81
C LEU A 70 -0.22 -15.04 -8.86
N ILE A 71 0.36 -15.04 -10.04
CA ILE A 71 1.79 -15.30 -10.26
C ILE A 71 2.70 -14.07 -10.21
N TYR A 72 2.16 -12.93 -9.82
CA TYR A 72 2.94 -11.70 -9.71
C TYR A 72 3.60 -11.59 -8.34
N ASP A 73 4.77 -10.94 -8.30
CA ASP A 73 5.42 -10.66 -7.03
C ASP A 73 4.76 -9.48 -6.32
N TYR A 74 4.90 -8.26 -6.83
CA TYR A 74 4.37 -7.04 -6.20
C TYR A 74 4.11 -5.94 -7.23
N ALA A 75 3.48 -4.87 -6.75
CA ALA A 75 3.30 -3.60 -7.41
C ALA A 75 2.67 -3.72 -8.81
N PRO A 76 1.37 -4.05 -8.87
CA PRO A 76 0.64 -3.98 -10.13
C PRO A 76 0.50 -2.53 -10.57
N ASP A 77 0.67 -2.28 -11.87
CA ASP A 77 0.18 -1.07 -12.50
C ASP A 77 -0.87 -1.38 -13.55
N VAL A 78 -1.88 -0.51 -13.63
CA VAL A 78 -3.00 -0.68 -14.55
C VAL A 78 -3.37 0.66 -15.17
N ARG A 79 -3.33 0.72 -16.50
CA ARG A 79 -3.59 1.95 -17.26
C ARG A 79 -4.48 1.71 -18.47
N GLN A 80 -5.30 2.69 -18.77
CA GLN A 80 -6.02 2.73 -20.03
C GLN A 80 -5.10 3.22 -21.13
N VAL A 81 -5.04 2.46 -22.24
CA VAL A 81 -4.41 2.87 -23.50
C VAL A 81 -5.41 2.55 -24.62
N GLY A 82 -5.94 3.57 -25.26
CA GLY A 82 -7.04 3.42 -26.22
C GLY A 82 -8.27 2.77 -25.58
N ASP A 83 -8.77 1.71 -26.22
CA ASP A 83 -9.97 0.98 -25.78
C ASP A 83 -9.67 -0.17 -24.80
N PHE A 84 -8.41 -0.34 -24.42
CA PHE A 84 -7.93 -1.44 -23.58
C PHE A 84 -7.44 -0.96 -22.22
N LEU A 85 -7.57 -1.85 -21.24
CA LEU A 85 -6.91 -1.75 -19.96
C LEU A 85 -5.67 -2.62 -19.98
N TYR A 86 -4.51 -2.03 -19.74
CA TYR A 86 -3.23 -2.72 -19.68
C TYR A 86 -2.84 -2.96 -18.24
N PHE A 87 -2.23 -4.09 -17.99
CA PHE A 87 -1.76 -4.54 -16.68
C PHE A 87 -0.30 -4.99 -16.75
N CYS A 88 0.49 -4.59 -15.78
CA CYS A 88 1.83 -5.13 -15.56
C CYS A 88 2.14 -5.17 -14.06
N ALA A 89 3.07 -6.04 -13.65
CA ALA A 89 3.51 -6.18 -12.27
C ALA A 89 4.93 -6.74 -12.20
N SER A 90 5.61 -6.53 -11.07
CA SER A 90 6.95 -7.06 -10.83
C SER A 90 6.98 -8.59 -10.85
N ARG A 91 8.02 -9.17 -11.43
CA ARG A 91 8.31 -10.62 -11.38
C ARG A 91 9.80 -10.84 -11.15
N LYS A 92 10.13 -11.38 -10.01
CA LYS A 92 11.52 -11.56 -9.58
C LYS A 92 12.35 -12.38 -10.55
N GLY A 93 13.43 -11.78 -11.08
CA GLY A 93 14.43 -12.46 -11.92
C GLY A 93 13.93 -12.94 -13.28
N ARG A 94 12.81 -12.42 -13.76
CA ARG A 94 12.23 -12.77 -15.07
C ARG A 94 11.78 -11.51 -15.80
N ASN A 95 11.69 -11.60 -17.14
CA ASN A 95 10.96 -10.60 -17.90
C ASN A 95 9.52 -10.55 -17.42
N CYS A 96 9.02 -9.34 -17.24
CA CYS A 96 7.68 -9.11 -16.76
C CYS A 96 6.71 -8.90 -17.92
N PRO A 97 5.60 -9.64 -17.98
CA PRO A 97 4.63 -9.47 -19.04
C PRO A 97 3.87 -8.15 -18.90
N ILE A 98 3.49 -7.58 -20.03
CA ILE A 98 2.47 -6.54 -20.16
C ILE A 98 1.26 -7.21 -20.78
N LEU A 99 0.16 -7.22 -20.04
CA LEU A 99 -1.09 -7.84 -20.42
C LEU A 99 -2.11 -6.79 -20.80
N ARG A 100 -3.16 -7.14 -21.54
CA ARG A 100 -4.31 -6.26 -21.78
C ARG A 100 -5.62 -7.03 -21.83
N THR A 101 -6.70 -6.31 -21.54
CA THR A 101 -8.08 -6.76 -21.72
C THR A 101 -8.94 -5.63 -22.27
N ALA A 102 -9.99 -5.95 -23.01
CA ALA A 102 -11.01 -4.97 -23.40
C ALA A 102 -12.06 -4.77 -22.29
N ASP A 103 -12.27 -5.76 -21.44
CA ASP A 103 -13.17 -5.67 -20.27
C ASP A 103 -12.67 -6.60 -19.15
N PRO A 104 -12.14 -6.05 -18.06
CA PRO A 104 -11.54 -6.87 -17.00
C PRO A 104 -12.54 -7.73 -16.23
N LEU A 105 -13.85 -7.47 -16.34
CA LEU A 105 -14.88 -8.28 -15.65
C LEU A 105 -15.37 -9.47 -16.48
N THR A 106 -15.17 -9.44 -17.79
CA THR A 106 -15.77 -10.44 -18.71
C THR A 106 -14.77 -11.08 -19.66
N GLU A 107 -13.59 -10.50 -19.83
CA GLU A 107 -12.56 -10.98 -20.74
C GLU A 107 -11.23 -11.17 -20.00
N PRO A 108 -10.47 -12.23 -20.29
CA PRO A 108 -9.18 -12.46 -19.66
C PRO A 108 -8.14 -11.42 -20.10
N PHE A 109 -7.18 -11.18 -19.22
CA PHE A 109 -5.96 -10.47 -19.58
C PHE A 109 -5.10 -11.35 -20.51
N THR A 110 -4.68 -10.80 -21.65
CA THR A 110 -3.84 -11.48 -22.65
C THR A 110 -2.49 -10.79 -22.79
N GLU A 111 -1.41 -11.57 -22.89
CA GLU A 111 -0.06 -11.04 -23.04
C GLU A 111 0.11 -10.32 -24.38
N VAL A 112 0.65 -9.10 -24.32
CA VAL A 112 1.08 -8.30 -25.47
C VAL A 112 2.58 -8.46 -25.67
N SER A 113 3.35 -8.34 -24.59
CA SER A 113 4.81 -8.46 -24.60
C SER A 113 5.36 -8.85 -23.24
N ALA A 114 6.65 -9.21 -23.19
CA ALA A 114 7.45 -9.36 -21.98
C ALA A 114 8.84 -8.77 -22.22
N PRO A 115 8.96 -7.42 -22.28
CA PRO A 115 10.12 -6.76 -22.87
C PRO A 115 11.40 -6.91 -22.05
N PHE A 116 11.31 -6.78 -20.72
CA PHE A 116 12.46 -6.85 -19.80
C PHE A 116 12.00 -7.11 -18.37
N ALA A 117 12.94 -7.33 -17.47
CA ALA A 117 12.69 -7.40 -16.04
C ALA A 117 12.60 -6.01 -15.46
N PHE A 118 11.54 -5.72 -14.72
CA PHE A 118 11.33 -4.44 -14.03
C PHE A 118 10.78 -4.64 -12.62
N TRP A 119 10.90 -3.61 -11.79
CA TRP A 119 10.31 -3.51 -10.47
C TRP A 119 9.49 -2.24 -10.37
N ASP A 120 8.33 -2.34 -9.73
CA ASP A 120 7.41 -1.25 -9.46
C ASP A 120 7.14 -0.40 -10.71
N PRO A 121 6.47 -1.01 -11.70
CA PRO A 121 6.21 -0.38 -12.98
C PRO A 121 5.10 0.66 -12.90
N ASP A 122 5.13 1.61 -13.84
CA ASP A 122 4.03 2.50 -14.18
C ASP A 122 3.99 2.70 -15.70
N LEU A 123 2.84 2.41 -16.29
CA LEU A 123 2.55 2.63 -17.69
C LEU A 123 1.75 3.92 -17.84
N PHE A 124 2.21 4.87 -18.61
CA PHE A 124 1.54 6.14 -18.82
C PHE A 124 1.24 6.36 -20.31
N CYS A 125 -0.03 6.64 -20.62
CA CYS A 125 -0.46 7.04 -21.96
C CYS A 125 -0.70 8.56 -21.96
N ASP A 126 0.04 9.26 -22.82
CA ASP A 126 -0.10 10.72 -22.97
C ASP A 126 -1.29 11.09 -23.86
N ASP A 127 -1.69 12.36 -23.83
CA ASP A 127 -2.81 12.91 -24.60
C ASP A 127 -2.62 12.80 -26.13
N ASP A 128 -1.37 12.69 -26.59
CA ASP A 128 -1.03 12.51 -28.01
C ASP A 128 -0.96 11.03 -28.44
N GLY A 129 -1.26 10.11 -27.51
CA GLY A 129 -1.27 8.67 -27.75
C GLY A 129 0.09 7.99 -27.60
N ARG A 130 1.16 8.72 -27.30
CA ARG A 130 2.45 8.12 -26.96
C ARG A 130 2.36 7.46 -25.59
N VAL A 131 3.12 6.37 -25.44
CA VAL A 131 3.14 5.57 -24.23
C VAL A 131 4.53 5.63 -23.60
N TYR A 132 4.57 5.79 -22.30
CA TYR A 132 5.80 5.83 -21.51
C TYR A 132 5.75 4.80 -20.41
N PHE A 133 6.92 4.29 -20.03
CA PHE A 133 7.05 3.29 -18.99
C PHE A 133 8.10 3.72 -17.98
N TYR A 134 7.70 3.71 -16.70
CA TYR A 134 8.56 4.07 -15.58
C TYR A 134 8.73 2.87 -14.66
N TRP A 135 9.90 2.73 -14.05
CA TRP A 135 10.17 1.66 -13.10
C TRP A 135 11.39 1.94 -12.25
N GLY A 136 11.47 1.29 -11.09
CA GLY A 136 12.63 1.34 -10.19
C GLY A 136 12.21 1.03 -8.77
N CYS A 137 13.03 0.24 -8.08
CA CYS A 137 12.80 -0.19 -6.72
C CYS A 137 14.16 -0.47 -6.08
N SER A 138 14.80 0.56 -5.52
CA SER A 138 16.20 0.46 -5.07
C SER A 138 16.61 1.59 -4.13
N ASN A 139 17.63 1.32 -3.32
CA ASN A 139 18.37 2.33 -2.57
C ASN A 139 19.72 2.70 -3.21
N THR A 140 20.00 2.22 -4.42
CA THR A 140 21.27 2.48 -5.12
C THR A 140 21.10 2.88 -6.59
N THR A 141 19.94 2.63 -7.17
CA THR A 141 19.65 2.94 -8.58
C THR A 141 18.46 3.90 -8.69
N PRO A 142 18.35 4.67 -9.78
CA PRO A 142 17.26 5.64 -9.95
C PRO A 142 15.93 4.96 -10.31
N ILE A 143 14.87 5.79 -10.34
CA ILE A 143 13.70 5.54 -11.16
C ILE A 143 14.10 5.81 -12.61
N TYR A 144 13.80 4.86 -13.48
CA TYR A 144 14.05 4.92 -14.92
C TYR A 144 12.77 5.29 -15.68
N GLY A 145 12.93 5.74 -16.92
CA GLY A 145 11.83 5.93 -17.86
C GLY A 145 12.27 5.65 -19.30
N VAL A 146 11.31 5.22 -20.12
CA VAL A 146 11.51 4.98 -21.55
C VAL A 146 10.20 5.19 -22.31
N GLU A 147 10.27 5.61 -23.57
CA GLU A 147 9.11 5.60 -24.48
C GLU A 147 8.84 4.17 -24.96
N MET A 148 7.59 3.80 -25.09
CA MET A 148 7.16 2.48 -25.56
C MET A 148 6.43 2.59 -26.89
N ASP A 149 6.60 1.60 -27.74
CA ASP A 149 5.76 1.42 -28.92
C ASP A 149 4.34 1.04 -28.48
N PRO A 150 3.30 1.82 -28.82
CA PRO A 150 1.95 1.62 -28.29
C PRO A 150 1.27 0.33 -28.80
N ASP A 151 1.73 -0.22 -29.92
CA ASP A 151 1.14 -1.44 -30.53
C ASP A 151 1.78 -2.70 -29.93
N THR A 152 3.08 -2.68 -29.73
CA THR A 152 3.88 -3.85 -29.30
C THR A 152 4.26 -3.83 -27.82
N MET A 153 4.11 -2.68 -27.13
CA MET A 153 4.58 -2.48 -25.75
C MET A 153 6.05 -2.88 -25.57
N THR A 154 6.90 -2.47 -26.52
CA THR A 154 8.36 -2.64 -26.47
C THR A 154 9.06 -1.29 -26.43
N PRO A 155 10.23 -1.17 -25.76
CA PRO A 155 10.92 0.12 -25.64
C PRO A 155 11.34 0.72 -26.99
N ILE A 156 11.18 2.03 -27.10
CA ILE A 156 11.72 2.85 -28.19
C ILE A 156 12.94 3.60 -27.67
N GLY A 157 14.13 3.27 -28.16
CA GLY A 157 15.38 3.89 -27.73
C GLY A 157 15.91 3.40 -26.40
N GLU A 158 16.75 4.23 -25.77
CA GLU A 158 17.44 3.88 -24.53
C GLU A 158 16.68 4.41 -23.31
N LYS A 159 16.73 3.64 -22.21
CA LYS A 159 16.18 4.09 -20.93
C LYS A 159 16.92 5.32 -20.40
N GLN A 160 16.21 6.18 -19.74
CA GLN A 160 16.73 7.38 -19.09
C GLN A 160 16.70 7.23 -17.56
N GLU A 161 17.69 7.78 -16.89
CA GLU A 161 17.75 7.92 -15.45
C GLU A 161 17.02 9.22 -15.06
N LEU A 162 15.94 9.11 -14.26
CA LEU A 162 15.06 10.24 -14.02
C LEU A 162 15.28 10.90 -12.65
N ILE A 163 15.13 10.13 -11.56
CA ILE A 163 15.25 10.63 -10.19
C ILE A 163 16.02 9.64 -9.31
N PHE A 164 16.75 10.19 -8.34
CA PHE A 164 17.48 9.42 -7.30
C PHE A 164 16.98 9.82 -5.92
N GLY A 165 17.12 8.90 -4.95
CA GLY A 165 16.95 9.22 -3.54
C GLY A 165 17.99 10.23 -3.03
N ASN A 166 17.59 11.11 -2.11
CA ASN A 166 18.46 12.16 -1.57
C ASN A 166 18.14 12.44 -0.08
N GLU A 167 18.49 11.51 0.79
CA GLU A 167 18.25 11.60 2.24
C GLU A 167 19.00 12.75 2.94
N THR A 168 20.02 13.29 2.32
CA THR A 168 20.80 14.39 2.89
C THR A 168 20.06 15.72 2.79
N VAL A 169 19.21 15.87 1.79
CA VAL A 169 18.39 17.05 1.54
C VAL A 169 16.93 16.83 1.92
N LEU A 170 16.42 15.60 1.68
CA LEU A 170 15.03 15.25 1.86
C LEU A 170 14.84 14.41 3.14
N GLY A 171 14.49 15.07 4.22
CA GLY A 171 14.34 14.41 5.52
C GLY A 171 13.31 13.28 5.54
N TYR A 172 12.24 13.39 4.74
CA TYR A 172 11.20 12.36 4.62
C TYR A 172 11.68 11.09 3.88
N GLU A 173 12.76 11.16 3.13
CA GLU A 173 13.38 9.99 2.50
C GLU A 173 14.27 9.18 3.45
N ARG A 174 14.51 9.65 4.67
CA ARG A 174 15.35 8.92 5.64
C ARG A 174 14.66 7.65 6.09
N PRO A 175 15.29 6.47 5.94
CA PRO A 175 14.73 5.23 6.45
C PRO A 175 14.64 5.21 7.97
N GLY A 176 13.74 4.38 8.49
CA GLY A 176 13.51 4.22 9.92
C GLY A 176 12.22 4.89 10.40
N ASN A 177 11.69 4.35 11.49
CA ASN A 177 10.53 4.97 12.13
C ASN A 177 10.87 6.40 12.59
N ASN A 178 9.99 7.34 12.28
CA ASN A 178 10.17 8.78 12.51
C ASN A 178 11.40 9.37 11.81
N GLY A 179 11.87 8.73 10.72
CA GLY A 179 13.07 9.16 9.99
C GLY A 179 14.37 8.97 10.78
N ILE A 180 14.35 8.13 11.81
CA ILE A 180 15.53 7.81 12.64
C ILE A 180 16.25 6.63 12.01
N VAL A 181 17.36 6.91 11.35
CA VAL A 181 18.22 5.87 10.75
C VAL A 181 18.98 5.13 11.83
N ASP A 182 18.71 3.85 11.96
CA ASP A 182 19.48 2.96 12.85
C ASP A 182 20.22 1.89 12.03
N ARG A 183 21.44 2.20 11.62
CA ARG A 183 22.30 1.25 10.90
C ARG A 183 22.72 0.08 11.79
N GLU A 184 22.82 0.31 13.09
CA GLU A 184 23.22 -0.71 14.05
C GLU A 184 22.14 -1.78 14.27
N ALA A 185 20.88 -1.49 13.98
CA ALA A 185 19.81 -2.48 13.98
C ALA A 185 19.88 -3.44 12.77
N SER A 186 20.65 -3.11 11.72
CA SER A 186 20.78 -3.97 10.54
C SER A 186 21.69 -5.15 10.80
N VAL A 187 21.17 -6.37 10.64
CA VAL A 187 21.96 -7.61 10.75
C VAL A 187 23.11 -7.61 9.73
N LEU A 188 22.87 -7.14 8.51
CA LEU A 188 23.90 -7.03 7.48
C LEU A 188 25.01 -6.08 7.92
N TYR A 189 24.64 -4.90 8.42
CA TYR A 189 25.63 -3.93 8.90
C TYR A 189 26.47 -4.52 10.06
N GLN A 190 25.80 -5.08 11.06
CA GLN A 190 26.49 -5.70 12.21
C GLN A 190 27.46 -6.80 11.82
N SER A 191 27.07 -7.69 10.92
CA SER A 191 27.89 -8.82 10.49
C SER A 191 29.07 -8.42 9.59
N MET A 192 28.94 -7.31 8.85
CA MET A 192 29.91 -6.90 7.82
C MET A 192 30.80 -5.73 8.22
N LYS A 193 30.42 -4.88 9.21
CA LYS A 193 31.15 -3.65 9.56
C LYS A 193 32.63 -3.87 9.92
N GLN A 194 32.98 -5.03 10.47
CA GLN A 194 34.36 -5.37 10.79
C GLN A 194 35.25 -5.57 9.55
N PHE A 195 34.67 -5.81 8.39
CA PHE A 195 35.37 -5.97 7.12
C PHE A 195 35.38 -4.71 6.28
N TYR A 196 34.72 -3.63 6.75
CA TYR A 196 34.63 -2.40 5.97
C TYR A 196 35.93 -1.62 6.00
N ASN A 197 36.42 -1.31 4.81
CA ASN A 197 37.61 -0.49 4.60
C ASN A 197 37.16 0.94 4.22
N PRO A 198 37.32 1.92 5.11
CA PRO A 198 36.86 3.28 4.86
C PRO A 198 37.68 4.02 3.77
N GLU A 199 38.91 3.58 3.50
CA GLU A 199 39.76 4.20 2.46
C GLU A 199 39.30 3.81 1.06
N THR A 200 38.83 2.58 0.89
CA THR A 200 38.37 2.08 -0.40
C THR A 200 36.84 2.11 -0.57
N GLY A 201 36.10 2.28 0.54
CA GLY A 201 34.64 2.17 0.56
C GLY A 201 34.11 0.76 0.29
N LYS A 202 34.96 -0.28 0.43
CA LYS A 202 34.63 -1.67 0.11
C LYS A 202 34.73 -2.57 1.35
N LEU A 203 34.17 -3.77 1.21
CA LEU A 203 34.33 -4.85 2.19
C LEU A 203 35.55 -5.71 1.81
N ASP A 204 36.53 -5.78 2.68
CA ASP A 204 37.69 -6.69 2.58
C ASP A 204 37.28 -8.07 3.15
N LEU A 205 36.51 -8.83 2.37
CA LEU A 205 35.94 -10.10 2.81
C LEU A 205 36.96 -11.24 2.77
N PRO A 206 36.97 -12.12 3.79
CA PRO A 206 37.79 -13.32 3.77
C PRO A 206 37.32 -14.26 2.63
N PRO A 207 38.22 -15.09 2.09
CA PRO A 207 37.90 -15.94 0.91
C PRO A 207 36.64 -16.81 1.04
N GLN A 208 36.34 -17.26 2.27
CA GLN A 208 35.17 -18.09 2.56
C GLN A 208 33.85 -17.32 2.41
N MET A 209 33.86 -15.99 2.63
CA MET A 209 32.69 -15.13 2.51
C MET A 209 32.59 -14.47 1.12
N ALA A 210 33.71 -14.35 0.41
CA ALA A 210 33.74 -13.78 -0.94
C ALA A 210 33.10 -14.70 -2.01
N ASN A 211 32.94 -16.00 -1.70
CA ASN A 211 32.46 -17.04 -2.63
C ASN A 211 31.08 -17.61 -2.22
N ILE A 212 30.19 -16.79 -1.68
CA ILE A 212 28.81 -17.23 -1.40
C ILE A 212 28.08 -17.40 -2.73
N PRO A 213 27.50 -18.58 -3.03
CA PRO A 213 26.73 -18.77 -4.26
C PRO A 213 25.66 -17.72 -4.45
N GLY A 214 25.68 -17.02 -5.58
CA GLY A 214 24.72 -15.98 -5.92
C GLY A 214 24.98 -14.60 -5.33
N LEU A 215 26.09 -14.41 -4.57
CA LEU A 215 26.49 -13.12 -4.02
C LEU A 215 27.98 -12.85 -4.27
N SER A 216 28.27 -11.79 -5.00
CA SER A 216 29.66 -11.32 -5.17
C SER A 216 30.08 -10.39 -4.04
N ALA A 217 31.39 -10.25 -3.80
CA ALA A 217 31.93 -9.27 -2.87
C ALA A 217 31.50 -7.83 -3.20
N GLU A 218 31.34 -7.54 -4.49
CA GLU A 218 30.87 -6.25 -4.96
C GLU A 218 29.38 -6.04 -4.60
N SER A 219 28.53 -7.05 -4.78
CA SER A 219 27.13 -7.01 -4.41
C SER A 219 26.98 -6.85 -2.89
N LEU A 220 27.74 -7.57 -2.09
CA LEU A 220 27.74 -7.43 -0.62
C LEU A 220 28.21 -6.03 -0.19
N THR A 221 29.23 -5.47 -0.86
CA THR A 221 29.71 -4.10 -0.60
C THR A 221 28.61 -3.08 -0.95
N ALA A 222 27.94 -3.23 -2.08
CA ALA A 222 26.84 -2.37 -2.46
C ALA A 222 25.69 -2.43 -1.44
N MET A 223 25.27 -3.62 -1.04
CA MET A 223 24.25 -3.82 -0.01
C MET A 223 24.64 -3.20 1.35
N PHE A 224 25.88 -3.37 1.78
CA PHE A 224 26.38 -2.77 3.01
C PHE A 224 26.37 -1.24 2.96
N ASN A 225 26.82 -0.67 1.85
CA ASN A 225 26.82 0.80 1.64
C ASN A 225 25.42 1.37 1.48
N ALA A 226 24.45 0.55 1.12
CA ALA A 226 23.06 0.93 1.01
C ALA A 226 22.31 0.96 2.35
N VAL A 227 22.85 0.34 3.40
CA VAL A 227 22.23 0.37 4.73
C VAL A 227 22.10 1.81 5.22
N GLY A 228 20.89 2.23 5.49
CA GLY A 228 20.55 3.60 5.92
C GLY A 228 20.38 4.62 4.79
N LYS A 229 20.44 4.20 3.52
CA LYS A 229 20.03 5.01 2.38
C LYS A 229 18.54 4.88 2.10
N PRO A 230 17.91 5.89 1.51
CA PRO A 230 16.50 5.81 1.12
C PRO A 230 16.29 4.71 0.10
N TYR A 231 15.18 4.03 0.24
CA TYR A 231 14.64 3.14 -0.77
C TYR A 231 13.60 3.93 -1.55
N ILE A 232 13.82 4.12 -2.86
CA ILE A 232 12.86 4.78 -3.74
C ILE A 232 12.25 3.76 -4.68
N GLU A 233 10.94 3.86 -4.86
CA GLU A 233 10.14 2.87 -5.58
C GLU A 233 8.83 3.49 -6.06
N GLY A 234 7.91 2.68 -6.62
CA GLY A 234 6.52 3.07 -6.83
C GLY A 234 6.34 4.29 -7.72
N ALA A 235 7.01 4.31 -8.88
CA ALA A 235 6.80 5.36 -9.85
C ALA A 235 5.33 5.42 -10.28
N PHE A 236 4.77 6.63 -10.37
CA PHE A 236 3.44 6.86 -10.91
C PHE A 236 3.35 8.23 -11.60
N MET A 237 3.04 8.22 -12.90
CA MET A 237 2.93 9.44 -13.68
C MET A 237 1.50 9.95 -13.76
N THR A 238 1.33 11.23 -13.44
CA THR A 238 0.08 11.97 -13.66
C THR A 238 0.38 13.21 -14.49
N LYS A 239 -0.55 13.59 -15.37
CA LYS A 239 -0.45 14.84 -16.15
C LYS A 239 -1.59 15.77 -15.76
N HIS A 240 -1.27 17.05 -15.52
CA HIS A 240 -2.23 18.10 -15.21
C HIS A 240 -1.75 19.43 -15.76
N ASP A 241 -2.64 20.13 -16.48
CA ASP A 241 -2.38 21.46 -17.08
C ASP A 241 -1.04 21.56 -17.84
N GLY A 242 -0.70 20.49 -18.60
CA GLY A 242 0.50 20.42 -19.41
C GLY A 242 1.81 20.10 -18.66
N LEU A 243 1.75 19.90 -17.35
CA LEU A 243 2.86 19.42 -16.54
C LEU A 243 2.73 17.92 -16.24
N TYR A 244 3.86 17.25 -16.21
CA TYR A 244 4.01 15.85 -15.81
C TYR A 244 4.46 15.78 -14.37
N TYR A 245 3.81 14.96 -13.58
CA TYR A 245 4.06 14.76 -12.14
C TYR A 245 4.52 13.31 -11.93
N LEU A 246 5.82 13.12 -11.82
CA LEU A 246 6.40 11.82 -11.48
C LEU A 246 6.38 11.65 -9.97
N GLN A 247 5.43 10.87 -9.49
CA GLN A 247 5.29 10.47 -8.10
C GLN A 247 6.21 9.28 -7.82
N TYR A 248 6.68 9.14 -6.59
CA TYR A 248 7.52 8.02 -6.17
C TYR A 248 7.40 7.81 -4.66
N ALA A 249 7.55 6.57 -4.22
CA ALA A 249 7.48 6.21 -2.81
C ALA A 249 8.86 6.12 -2.16
N CYS A 250 8.93 6.44 -0.88
CA CYS A 250 10.09 6.31 0.00
C CYS A 250 9.67 6.38 1.48
N PRO A 251 10.53 6.03 2.45
CA PRO A 251 11.83 5.36 2.34
C PRO A 251 11.75 3.84 2.44
N GLY A 252 10.56 3.28 2.50
CA GLY A 252 10.28 1.85 2.63
C GLY A 252 9.02 1.58 3.43
N THR A 253 8.23 0.64 2.96
CA THR A 253 6.86 0.35 3.42
C THR A 253 6.75 -0.09 4.88
N GLN A 254 7.83 -0.59 5.49
CA GLN A 254 7.86 -1.01 6.88
C GLN A 254 7.97 0.15 7.89
N TYR A 255 8.17 1.38 7.42
CA TYR A 255 8.31 2.54 8.30
C TYR A 255 7.03 3.37 8.37
N ASN A 256 6.77 4.00 9.52
CA ASN A 256 5.63 4.91 9.66
C ASN A 256 5.77 6.19 8.80
N THR A 257 6.97 6.50 8.37
CA THR A 257 7.30 7.63 7.49
C THR A 257 7.16 7.31 6.00
N TYR A 258 6.66 6.13 5.65
CA TYR A 258 6.42 5.79 4.24
C TYR A 258 5.49 6.81 3.58
N ALA A 259 5.93 7.39 2.48
CA ALA A 259 5.33 8.58 1.88
C ALA A 259 5.53 8.60 0.38
N ASP A 260 4.76 9.43 -0.33
CA ASP A 260 5.01 9.75 -1.72
C ASP A 260 5.53 11.18 -1.89
N GLY A 261 6.67 11.28 -2.57
CA GLY A 261 7.18 12.52 -3.11
C GLY A 261 6.79 12.71 -4.58
N VAL A 262 7.02 13.90 -5.12
CA VAL A 262 6.75 14.21 -6.53
C VAL A 262 7.76 15.15 -7.13
N TYR A 263 8.12 14.89 -8.37
CA TYR A 263 8.89 15.74 -9.25
C TYR A 263 8.05 16.14 -10.46
N THR A 264 8.28 17.34 -10.99
CA THR A 264 7.53 17.89 -12.12
C THR A 264 8.42 18.16 -13.34
N SER A 265 7.85 18.06 -14.53
CA SER A 265 8.53 18.39 -15.78
C SER A 265 7.52 18.84 -16.83
N THR A 266 8.01 19.55 -17.86
CA THR A 266 7.26 19.82 -19.09
C THR A 266 7.39 18.74 -20.15
N SER A 267 8.13 17.66 -19.83
CA SER A 267 8.33 16.50 -20.70
C SER A 267 8.19 15.20 -19.91
N PRO A 268 7.60 14.14 -20.48
CA PRO A 268 7.37 12.87 -19.78
C PRO A 268 8.65 12.15 -19.36
N LEU A 269 9.77 12.40 -20.00
CA LEU A 269 11.09 11.85 -19.66
C LEU A 269 12.04 12.87 -19.03
N GLY A 270 11.51 13.99 -18.54
CA GLY A 270 12.30 15.01 -17.85
C GLY A 270 12.95 16.07 -18.76
N PRO A 271 13.88 16.87 -18.23
CA PRO A 271 14.39 16.80 -16.86
C PRO A 271 13.34 17.13 -15.80
N PHE A 272 13.41 16.43 -14.67
CA PHE A 272 12.47 16.58 -13.57
C PHE A 272 12.99 17.54 -12.51
N VAL A 273 12.10 18.38 -11.99
CA VAL A 273 12.36 19.32 -10.88
C VAL A 273 11.50 18.92 -9.70
N ARG A 274 12.11 18.80 -8.53
CA ARG A 274 11.40 18.45 -7.30
C ARG A 274 10.36 19.51 -6.95
N GLN A 275 9.14 19.10 -6.65
CA GLN A 275 8.14 19.98 -6.06
C GLN A 275 8.60 20.49 -4.68
N ALA A 276 8.42 21.76 -4.38
CA ALA A 276 8.90 22.34 -3.13
C ALA A 276 8.16 21.75 -1.90
N SER A 277 6.85 21.52 -2.04
CA SER A 277 5.98 20.95 -0.99
C SER A 277 5.99 19.43 -1.07
N ASN A 278 7.06 18.81 -0.62
CA ASN A 278 7.19 17.35 -0.51
C ASN A 278 7.41 16.92 0.95
N PRO A 279 6.95 15.71 1.35
CA PRO A 279 6.13 14.78 0.56
C PRO A 279 4.72 15.33 0.32
N PHE A 280 4.09 14.99 -0.81
CA PHE A 280 2.69 15.38 -1.06
C PHE A 280 1.70 14.43 -0.39
N SER A 281 2.08 13.18 -0.15
CA SER A 281 1.32 12.17 0.58
C SER A 281 2.16 11.62 1.72
N ALA A 282 1.72 11.83 2.97
CA ALA A 282 2.41 11.32 4.16
C ALA A 282 1.48 11.29 5.37
N LYS A 283 1.48 10.17 6.09
CA LYS A 283 0.71 10.00 7.33
C LYS A 283 1.53 9.26 8.39
N PRO A 284 2.49 9.93 9.03
CA PRO A 284 3.41 9.29 9.97
C PRO A 284 2.81 8.97 11.34
N GLY A 285 1.58 9.43 11.62
CA GLY A 285 0.88 9.23 12.89
C GLY A 285 -0.61 8.97 12.70
N GLY A 286 -1.34 8.81 13.81
CA GLY A 286 -2.76 8.45 13.87
C GLY A 286 -2.96 6.95 14.03
N PHE A 287 -4.19 6.47 13.86
CA PHE A 287 -4.57 5.06 14.02
C PHE A 287 -3.74 4.13 13.14
N ILE A 288 -3.64 4.43 11.85
CA ILE A 288 -2.83 3.71 10.88
C ILE A 288 -1.86 4.68 10.19
N THR A 289 -0.67 4.23 9.88
CA THR A 289 0.42 5.09 9.38
C THR A 289 0.85 4.70 7.96
N GLY A 290 1.75 5.49 7.37
CA GLY A 290 2.26 5.28 6.02
C GLY A 290 1.66 6.30 5.05
N ALA A 291 1.26 5.88 3.87
CA ALA A 291 0.70 6.61 2.73
C ALA A 291 1.70 6.82 1.59
N GLY A 292 2.46 5.76 1.28
CA GLY A 292 3.37 5.71 0.14
C GLY A 292 2.95 4.68 -0.91
N HIS A 293 3.63 4.67 -2.04
CA HIS A 293 3.43 3.81 -3.20
C HIS A 293 1.97 3.85 -3.65
N GLY A 294 1.54 5.00 -4.08
CA GLY A 294 0.16 5.25 -4.44
C GLY A 294 -0.04 5.64 -5.89
N SER A 295 -1.31 5.78 -6.23
CA SER A 295 -1.78 6.20 -7.54
C SER A 295 -2.76 7.38 -7.41
N THR A 296 -2.70 8.33 -8.34
CA THR A 296 -3.51 9.55 -8.31
C THR A 296 -4.36 9.64 -9.57
N ILE A 297 -5.69 9.64 -9.41
CA ILE A 297 -6.62 9.73 -10.54
C ILE A 297 -7.68 10.82 -10.35
N ALA A 298 -8.28 11.26 -11.44
CA ALA A 298 -9.49 12.05 -11.42
C ALA A 298 -10.73 11.13 -11.44
N ASP A 299 -11.74 11.46 -10.62
CA ASP A 299 -13.06 10.83 -10.69
C ASP A 299 -13.91 11.41 -11.84
N ARG A 300 -15.10 10.84 -12.03
CA ARG A 300 -16.05 11.28 -13.07
C ARG A 300 -16.53 12.74 -12.92
N TYR A 301 -16.32 13.34 -11.76
CA TYR A 301 -16.67 14.75 -11.48
C TYR A 301 -15.44 15.66 -11.59
N GLY A 302 -14.27 15.10 -11.90
CA GLY A 302 -13.00 15.83 -11.97
C GLY A 302 -12.37 16.11 -10.60
N ASN A 303 -12.81 15.45 -9.53
CA ASN A 303 -12.09 15.46 -8.26
C ASN A 303 -10.91 14.50 -8.34
N TRP A 304 -9.81 14.87 -7.69
CA TRP A 304 -8.63 14.01 -7.62
C TRP A 304 -8.65 13.17 -6.34
N TRP A 305 -8.19 11.95 -6.50
CA TRP A 305 -8.09 10.97 -5.42
C TRP A 305 -6.72 10.33 -5.47
N HIS A 306 -6.15 10.09 -4.29
CA HIS A 306 -4.89 9.38 -4.11
C HIS A 306 -5.14 8.12 -3.30
N ALA A 307 -4.91 6.96 -3.89
CA ALA A 307 -4.88 5.69 -3.19
C ALA A 307 -3.43 5.37 -2.82
N SER A 308 -3.17 4.92 -1.59
CA SER A 308 -1.81 4.61 -1.16
C SER A 308 -1.75 3.48 -0.14
N THR A 309 -0.55 2.96 0.07
CA THR A 309 -0.26 1.89 1.03
C THR A 309 -0.25 2.43 2.46
N MET A 310 -1.06 1.82 3.33
CA MET A 310 -1.07 2.06 4.76
C MET A 310 -0.37 0.89 5.49
N ARG A 311 0.49 1.23 6.46
CA ARG A 311 1.32 0.26 7.16
C ARG A 311 0.64 -0.32 8.39
N ILE A 312 0.69 -1.63 8.53
CA ILE A 312 0.43 -2.34 9.77
C ILE A 312 1.72 -2.96 10.32
N SER A 313 2.35 -3.87 9.58
CA SER A 313 3.64 -4.49 9.94
C SER A 313 3.68 -5.07 11.36
N VAL A 314 2.69 -5.86 11.72
CA VAL A 314 2.59 -6.56 13.00
C VAL A 314 2.96 -8.03 12.84
N ASN A 315 2.23 -8.75 12.00
CA ASN A 315 2.48 -10.18 11.76
C ASN A 315 3.61 -10.41 10.75
N TYR A 316 3.75 -9.48 9.81
CA TYR A 316 4.81 -9.47 8.79
C TYR A 316 5.13 -8.03 8.38
N ASP A 317 6.36 -7.78 7.91
CA ASP A 317 6.81 -6.43 7.52
C ASP A 317 5.95 -5.83 6.40
N PHE A 318 5.47 -6.69 5.49
CA PHE A 318 4.58 -6.31 4.38
C PHE A 318 3.09 -6.53 4.66
N GLU A 319 2.69 -6.50 5.91
CA GLU A 319 1.28 -6.44 6.28
C GLU A 319 0.77 -5.01 6.12
N ARG A 320 -0.05 -4.80 5.09
CA ARG A 320 -0.44 -3.47 4.61
C ARG A 320 -1.91 -3.42 4.24
N ARG A 321 -2.45 -2.20 4.14
CA ARG A 321 -3.82 -1.92 3.71
C ARG A 321 -3.84 -0.74 2.75
N VAL A 322 -4.96 -0.51 2.10
CA VAL A 322 -5.17 0.61 1.20
C VAL A 322 -5.84 1.77 1.92
N GLY A 323 -5.29 2.96 1.77
CA GLY A 323 -5.94 4.22 2.08
C GLY A 323 -6.40 4.92 0.80
N LEU A 324 -7.49 5.68 0.90
CA LEU A 324 -8.00 6.53 -0.16
C LEU A 324 -8.17 7.94 0.38
N PHE A 325 -7.59 8.93 -0.29
CA PHE A 325 -7.54 10.30 0.21
C PHE A 325 -7.95 11.30 -0.87
N PRO A 326 -8.69 12.36 -0.52
CA PRO A 326 -8.88 13.51 -1.41
C PRO A 326 -7.53 14.14 -1.76
N ALA A 327 -7.33 14.39 -3.04
CA ALA A 327 -6.12 15.02 -3.57
C ALA A 327 -6.48 16.14 -4.54
N GLY A 328 -5.51 16.91 -4.97
CA GLY A 328 -5.74 17.98 -5.93
C GLY A 328 -4.48 18.71 -6.31
N PHE A 329 -4.66 19.68 -7.18
CA PHE A 329 -3.65 20.63 -7.56
C PHE A 329 -4.10 22.02 -7.11
N ASP A 330 -3.23 22.76 -6.48
CA ASP A 330 -3.53 24.13 -6.11
C ASP A 330 -3.39 25.10 -7.30
N LYS A 331 -3.66 26.39 -7.07
CA LYS A 331 -3.58 27.41 -8.12
C LYS A 331 -2.19 27.60 -8.75
N ASP A 332 -1.16 27.12 -8.10
CA ASP A 332 0.24 27.19 -8.55
C ASP A 332 0.71 25.86 -9.17
N GLY A 333 -0.22 24.90 -9.34
CA GLY A 333 0.06 23.57 -9.90
C GLY A 333 0.74 22.62 -8.91
N VAL A 334 0.69 22.89 -7.62
CA VAL A 334 1.27 22.01 -6.59
C VAL A 334 0.32 20.85 -6.32
N LEU A 335 0.78 19.63 -6.56
CA LEU A 335 0.06 18.43 -6.16
C LEU A 335 0.06 18.30 -4.65
N TYR A 336 -1.12 18.10 -4.06
CA TYR A 336 -1.30 17.87 -2.63
C TYR A 336 -2.27 16.72 -2.36
N CYS A 337 -2.17 16.13 -1.18
CA CYS A 337 -3.08 15.11 -0.68
C CYS A 337 -3.59 15.54 0.70
N ASN A 338 -4.93 15.51 0.91
CA ASN A 338 -5.51 15.80 2.20
C ASN A 338 -5.64 14.53 3.03
N GLN A 339 -4.72 14.31 3.95
CA GLN A 339 -4.68 13.18 4.87
C GLN A 339 -5.04 13.55 6.31
N ASN A 340 -5.51 14.78 6.52
CA ASN A 340 -6.00 15.24 7.81
C ASN A 340 -7.23 14.41 8.20
N PHE A 341 -7.22 13.87 9.41
CA PHE A 341 -8.31 13.05 9.92
C PHE A 341 -8.66 11.81 9.07
N ALA A 342 -7.70 11.31 8.29
CA ALA A 342 -7.92 10.23 7.34
C ALA A 342 -8.40 8.91 7.96
N ASP A 343 -8.19 8.71 9.27
CA ASP A 343 -8.65 7.54 10.03
C ASP A 343 -10.13 7.61 10.42
N TYR A 344 -10.78 8.76 10.21
CA TYR A 344 -12.17 8.97 10.61
C TYR A 344 -13.13 8.80 9.43
N PRO A 345 -14.40 8.43 9.70
CA PRO A 345 -15.40 8.33 8.65
C PRO A 345 -15.58 9.64 7.88
N HIS A 346 -15.46 9.55 6.57
CA HIS A 346 -15.65 10.64 5.63
C HIS A 346 -16.80 10.33 4.67
N ARG A 347 -17.45 11.38 4.17
CA ARG A 347 -18.36 11.24 3.03
C ARG A 347 -17.60 11.44 1.73
N ILE A 348 -17.95 10.65 0.72
CA ILE A 348 -17.59 10.94 -0.66
C ILE A 348 -18.70 11.81 -1.24
N PRO A 349 -18.44 13.09 -1.58
CA PRO A 349 -19.46 13.97 -2.12
C PRO A 349 -19.94 13.50 -3.51
N ALA A 350 -21.24 13.60 -3.75
CA ALA A 350 -21.80 13.38 -5.08
C ALA A 350 -21.65 14.67 -5.90
N GLY A 351 -20.53 14.85 -6.58
CA GLY A 351 -20.23 16.02 -7.39
C GLY A 351 -18.85 16.61 -7.15
N LYS A 352 -18.59 17.79 -7.70
CA LYS A 352 -17.32 18.50 -7.50
C LYS A 352 -17.21 19.03 -6.07
N PHE A 353 -16.06 18.85 -5.45
CA PHE A 353 -15.75 19.37 -4.12
C PHE A 353 -14.31 19.92 -4.05
N ASP A 354 -14.01 20.65 -3.01
CA ASP A 354 -12.66 21.11 -2.72
C ASP A 354 -11.97 20.11 -1.78
N ALA A 355 -10.99 19.39 -2.32
CA ALA A 355 -10.24 18.38 -1.59
C ALA A 355 -9.47 18.97 -0.38
N ALA A 356 -8.99 20.21 -0.47
CA ALA A 356 -8.24 20.85 0.61
C ALA A 356 -9.11 21.14 1.84
N SER A 357 -10.40 21.35 1.63
CA SER A 357 -11.35 21.67 2.71
C SER A 357 -12.06 20.44 3.29
N GLN A 358 -11.81 19.24 2.75
CA GLN A 358 -12.44 18.02 3.28
C GLN A 358 -11.96 17.73 4.70
N GLN A 359 -12.91 17.50 5.61
CA GLN A 359 -12.67 17.11 6.99
C GLN A 359 -13.84 16.26 7.50
N PRO A 360 -13.63 15.43 8.54
CA PRO A 360 -14.70 14.63 9.10
C PRO A 360 -15.76 15.54 9.75
N GLU A 361 -17.02 15.14 9.65
CA GLU A 361 -18.14 15.85 10.23
C GLU A 361 -18.32 15.52 11.72
N TRP A 362 -17.69 14.45 12.21
CA TRP A 362 -17.92 13.88 13.53
C TRP A 362 -16.65 13.81 14.37
N MET A 363 -16.82 13.82 15.67
CA MET A 363 -15.73 13.67 16.63
C MET A 363 -15.60 12.22 17.07
N LEU A 364 -14.37 11.77 17.32
CA LEU A 364 -14.10 10.48 17.94
C LEU A 364 -14.55 10.49 19.41
N LEU A 365 -15.51 9.65 19.75
CA LEU A 365 -16.09 9.57 21.10
C LEU A 365 -15.41 8.50 21.96
N SER A 366 -14.84 7.45 21.36
CA SER A 366 -14.34 6.28 22.07
C SER A 366 -12.91 6.42 22.60
N TYR A 367 -12.13 7.39 22.15
CA TYR A 367 -10.71 7.50 22.49
C TYR A 367 -10.45 7.55 23.99
N LYS A 368 -9.70 6.54 24.48
CA LYS A 368 -9.33 6.36 25.89
C LYS A 368 -10.52 6.36 26.87
N LYS A 369 -11.69 5.96 26.41
CA LYS A 369 -12.86 5.78 27.30
C LYS A 369 -12.71 4.51 28.13
N PRO A 370 -13.43 4.40 29.27
CA PRO A 370 -13.52 3.16 30.01
C PRO A 370 -14.05 2.02 29.14
N VAL A 371 -13.37 0.88 29.19
CA VAL A 371 -13.72 -0.32 28.41
C VAL A 371 -13.77 -1.52 29.33
N THR A 372 -14.80 -2.34 29.15
CA THR A 372 -14.94 -3.65 29.79
C THR A 372 -15.09 -4.72 28.71
N ALA A 373 -14.78 -5.94 29.05
CA ALA A 373 -14.88 -7.08 28.16
C ALA A 373 -15.36 -8.34 28.91
N SER A 374 -15.94 -9.28 28.19
CA SER A 374 -16.35 -10.59 28.72
C SER A 374 -15.18 -11.37 29.30
N SER A 375 -14.06 -11.33 28.59
CA SER A 375 -12.81 -11.95 28.96
C SER A 375 -11.62 -11.19 28.33
N THR A 376 -10.41 -11.52 28.74
CA THR A 376 -9.19 -10.91 28.18
C THR A 376 -8.05 -11.93 28.19
N ALA A 377 -7.40 -12.10 27.07
CA ALA A 377 -6.22 -12.94 26.94
C ALA A 377 -5.04 -12.41 27.74
N GLU A 378 -4.16 -13.30 28.20
CA GLU A 378 -2.93 -12.92 28.87
C GLU A 378 -2.08 -11.95 28.01
N GLY A 379 -1.64 -10.86 28.58
CA GLY A 379 -0.87 -9.82 27.89
C GLY A 379 -1.69 -8.81 27.07
N SER A 380 -3.03 -8.99 26.96
CA SER A 380 -3.94 -8.04 26.33
C SER A 380 -4.62 -7.13 27.37
N SER A 381 -5.33 -6.11 26.88
CA SER A 381 -6.16 -5.22 27.71
C SER A 381 -7.31 -4.66 26.85
N PRO A 382 -8.55 -4.58 27.41
CA PRO A 382 -9.66 -3.95 26.71
C PRO A 382 -9.38 -2.51 26.26
N ALA A 383 -8.58 -1.77 27.02
CA ALA A 383 -8.20 -0.38 26.70
C ALA A 383 -7.42 -0.24 25.38
N LEU A 384 -6.80 -1.31 24.88
CA LEU A 384 -6.10 -1.31 23.59
C LEU A 384 -7.06 -1.14 22.40
N ALA A 385 -8.34 -1.47 22.57
CA ALA A 385 -9.34 -1.29 21.51
C ALA A 385 -9.74 0.18 21.27
N VAL A 386 -9.35 1.12 22.15
CA VAL A 386 -9.72 2.53 22.07
C VAL A 386 -8.51 3.47 22.23
N ASN A 387 -7.32 3.02 21.92
CA ASN A 387 -6.08 3.79 22.09
C ASN A 387 -5.59 4.48 20.80
N GLU A 388 -6.26 4.27 19.67
CA GLU A 388 -5.89 4.81 18.36
C GLU A 388 -4.51 4.32 17.84
N ASP A 389 -4.21 3.06 18.09
CA ASP A 389 -3.01 2.40 17.58
C ASP A 389 -3.37 1.04 16.96
N CYS A 390 -3.33 0.94 15.63
CA CYS A 390 -3.65 -0.27 14.90
C CYS A 390 -2.68 -1.44 15.17
N ARG A 391 -1.57 -1.19 15.85
CA ARG A 391 -0.55 -2.19 16.17
C ARG A 391 -0.72 -2.78 17.56
N SER A 392 -1.79 -2.42 18.25
CA SER A 392 -2.20 -2.98 19.54
C SER A 392 -3.70 -3.18 19.56
N TRP A 393 -4.15 -4.25 20.18
CA TRP A 393 -5.58 -4.66 20.17
C TRP A 393 -5.97 -5.41 21.42
N TRP A 394 -7.26 -5.46 21.69
CA TRP A 394 -7.82 -6.36 22.68
C TRP A 394 -8.03 -7.75 22.06
N SER A 395 -7.67 -8.79 22.81
CA SER A 395 -8.02 -10.19 22.53
C SER A 395 -8.81 -10.77 23.67
N ALA A 396 -9.90 -11.47 23.36
CA ALA A 396 -10.62 -12.30 24.33
C ALA A 396 -9.76 -13.50 24.76
N ALA A 397 -10.06 -14.06 25.92
CA ALA A 397 -9.37 -15.25 26.44
C ALA A 397 -9.75 -16.52 25.68
N GLY A 398 -10.88 -16.53 24.98
CA GLY A 398 -11.40 -17.63 24.18
C GLY A 398 -11.80 -17.21 22.77
N THR A 399 -12.16 -18.19 21.95
CA THR A 399 -12.61 -18.00 20.57
C THR A 399 -14.08 -18.38 20.36
N GLU A 400 -14.77 -18.78 21.43
CA GLU A 400 -16.16 -19.20 21.34
C GLU A 400 -17.08 -17.99 21.15
N PRO A 401 -18.19 -18.12 20.41
CA PRO A 401 -19.17 -17.08 20.24
C PRO A 401 -19.73 -16.60 21.61
N GLY A 402 -19.92 -15.30 21.73
CA GLY A 402 -20.42 -14.65 22.96
C GLY A 402 -19.41 -13.78 23.68
N GLU A 403 -18.17 -13.70 23.18
CA GLU A 403 -17.20 -12.72 23.65
C GLU A 403 -17.62 -11.30 23.23
N TRP A 404 -17.47 -10.35 24.13
CA TRP A 404 -17.88 -8.96 23.89
C TRP A 404 -16.89 -7.93 24.46
N LEU A 405 -16.91 -6.76 23.87
CA LEU A 405 -16.21 -5.55 24.32
C LEU A 405 -17.24 -4.42 24.45
N CYS A 406 -17.23 -3.73 25.58
CA CYS A 406 -18.13 -2.62 25.84
C CYS A 406 -17.36 -1.33 26.14
N VAL A 407 -17.67 -0.26 25.41
CA VAL A 407 -17.09 1.09 25.61
C VAL A 407 -18.11 1.96 26.30
N ASP A 408 -17.77 2.49 27.50
CA ASP A 408 -18.61 3.46 28.22
C ASP A 408 -18.22 4.88 27.76
N LEU A 409 -19.10 5.55 27.04
CA LEU A 409 -18.88 6.92 26.58
C LEU A 409 -18.99 7.96 27.75
N GLY A 410 -19.46 7.54 28.92
CA GLY A 410 -19.56 8.36 30.14
C GLY A 410 -20.73 9.37 30.16
N LYS A 411 -21.44 9.48 29.06
CA LYS A 411 -22.65 10.31 28.90
C LYS A 411 -23.47 9.86 27.71
N GLU A 412 -24.73 10.18 27.70
CA GLU A 412 -25.58 10.08 26.53
C GLU A 412 -24.95 10.84 25.35
N SER A 413 -24.82 10.19 24.22
CA SER A 413 -24.16 10.73 23.05
C SER A 413 -24.88 10.30 21.77
N ASP A 414 -24.90 11.19 20.80
CA ASP A 414 -25.43 10.92 19.45
C ASP A 414 -24.36 10.24 18.61
N ILE A 415 -24.47 8.93 18.42
CA ILE A 415 -23.52 8.13 17.66
C ILE A 415 -23.94 8.13 16.18
N ARG A 416 -23.03 8.51 15.30
CA ARG A 416 -23.26 8.59 13.85
C ARG A 416 -22.59 7.47 13.06
N ALA A 417 -21.45 7.00 13.54
CA ALA A 417 -20.69 5.91 12.90
C ALA A 417 -19.95 5.11 13.95
N ILE A 418 -19.74 3.83 13.66
CA ILE A 418 -18.92 2.92 14.45
C ILE A 418 -17.97 2.23 13.46
N GLN A 419 -16.67 2.37 13.70
CA GLN A 419 -15.63 1.67 12.99
C GLN A 419 -15.14 0.51 13.85
N VAL A 420 -15.14 -0.68 13.30
CA VAL A 420 -14.63 -1.90 13.95
C VAL A 420 -13.46 -2.40 13.13
N ASN A 421 -12.29 -2.48 13.77
CA ASN A 421 -11.06 -2.98 13.15
C ASN A 421 -10.70 -4.31 13.80
N MET A 422 -10.58 -5.38 13.00
CA MET A 422 -10.25 -6.72 13.47
C MET A 422 -8.75 -6.96 13.31
N ALA A 423 -8.06 -7.30 14.40
CA ALA A 423 -6.67 -7.75 14.34
C ALA A 423 -6.61 -9.21 13.93
N ASP A 424 -5.60 -9.56 13.15
CA ASP A 424 -5.32 -10.95 12.76
C ASP A 424 -4.26 -11.53 13.72
N GLU A 425 -4.72 -12.14 14.82
CA GLU A 425 -3.84 -12.67 15.85
C GLU A 425 -3.75 -14.20 15.77
N LYS A 426 -2.52 -14.72 15.86
CA LYS A 426 -2.26 -16.17 15.97
C LYS A 426 -2.89 -17.00 14.85
N LEU A 427 -2.86 -16.49 13.63
CA LEU A 427 -3.36 -17.23 12.48
C LEU A 427 -2.60 -18.53 12.30
N VAL A 428 -3.34 -19.62 12.11
CA VAL A 428 -2.77 -20.91 11.73
C VAL A 428 -2.43 -20.87 10.24
N VAL A 429 -1.17 -21.15 9.93
CA VAL A 429 -0.66 -21.14 8.55
C VAL A 429 -0.69 -22.57 8.01
N ASP A 430 -1.49 -22.77 6.99
CA ASP A 430 -1.54 -24.02 6.21
C ASP A 430 -1.05 -23.74 4.78
N PHE A 431 -0.24 -24.68 4.24
CA PHE A 431 0.31 -24.57 2.90
C PHE A 431 -0.24 -25.68 2.02
N PRO A 432 -1.28 -25.41 1.23
CA PRO A 432 -1.80 -26.36 0.25
C PRO A 432 -0.73 -26.77 -0.78
N ALA A 433 -0.97 -27.88 -1.47
CA ALA A 433 -0.02 -28.43 -2.45
C ALA A 433 0.22 -27.51 -3.67
N ASP A 434 -0.73 -26.63 -3.96
CA ASP A 434 -0.68 -25.63 -5.03
C ASP A 434 -0.03 -24.30 -4.62
N SER A 435 0.56 -24.25 -3.41
CA SER A 435 1.23 -23.04 -2.93
C SER A 435 2.39 -22.65 -3.83
N TYR A 436 2.42 -21.37 -4.18
CA TYR A 436 3.46 -20.74 -4.98
C TYR A 436 4.74 -20.58 -4.15
N GLY A 437 5.90 -20.88 -4.73
CA GLY A 437 7.15 -20.73 -4.01
C GLY A 437 8.41 -20.70 -4.87
N ASP A 438 9.47 -20.16 -4.28
CA ASP A 438 10.84 -20.28 -4.74
C ASP A 438 11.68 -21.09 -3.72
N THR A 439 12.99 -21.21 -3.94
CA THR A 439 13.89 -21.98 -3.08
C THR A 439 13.99 -21.47 -1.63
N ARG A 440 13.53 -20.26 -1.33
CA ARG A 440 13.64 -19.63 -0.01
C ARG A 440 12.30 -19.26 0.60
N LYS A 441 11.25 -19.10 -0.22
CA LYS A 441 9.98 -18.52 0.17
C LYS A 441 8.83 -19.29 -0.48
N THR A 442 7.89 -19.74 0.33
CA THR A 442 6.63 -20.34 -0.12
C THR A 442 5.49 -19.43 0.29
N ARG A 443 4.56 -19.19 -0.62
CA ARG A 443 3.39 -18.33 -0.42
C ARG A 443 2.13 -19.02 -0.89
N HIS A 444 1.06 -18.84 -0.15
CA HIS A 444 -0.30 -19.19 -0.55
C HIS A 444 -1.20 -17.99 -0.34
N ILE A 445 -2.03 -17.68 -1.31
CA ILE A 445 -3.06 -16.64 -1.22
C ILE A 445 -4.40 -17.35 -1.06
N GLU A 446 -5.09 -17.08 0.04
CA GLU A 446 -6.41 -17.65 0.28
C GLU A 446 -7.45 -16.89 -0.55
N THR A 447 -8.03 -17.57 -1.51
CA THR A 447 -9.03 -16.99 -2.42
C THR A 447 -10.47 -17.16 -1.95
N ARG A 448 -10.70 -18.01 -0.95
CA ARG A 448 -12.03 -18.23 -0.38
C ARG A 448 -12.43 -17.05 0.52
N PRO A 449 -13.69 -16.61 0.46
CA PRO A 449 -14.19 -15.57 1.37
C PRO A 449 -14.02 -15.98 2.83
N GLN A 450 -13.60 -15.03 3.67
CA GLN A 450 -13.49 -15.19 5.12
C GLN A 450 -14.55 -14.31 5.78
N ILE A 451 -15.60 -14.93 6.28
CA ILE A 451 -16.77 -14.21 6.80
C ILE A 451 -16.54 -13.85 8.27
N SER A 452 -16.64 -12.57 8.59
CA SER A 452 -16.67 -12.07 9.97
C SER A 452 -18.10 -12.01 10.48
N HIS A 453 -18.30 -12.46 11.72
CA HIS A 453 -19.61 -12.44 12.40
C HIS A 453 -19.50 -11.64 13.68
N TYR A 454 -20.26 -10.55 13.78
CA TYR A 454 -20.39 -9.79 15.02
C TYR A 454 -21.68 -8.99 15.05
N THR A 455 -22.08 -8.57 16.26
CA THR A 455 -23.23 -7.72 16.50
C THR A 455 -22.79 -6.43 17.20
N VAL A 456 -23.33 -5.32 16.78
CA VAL A 456 -23.14 -4.01 17.43
C VAL A 456 -24.42 -3.68 18.19
N GLU A 457 -24.28 -3.41 19.48
CA GLU A 457 -25.38 -3.06 20.36
C GLU A 457 -25.12 -1.72 21.07
N THR A 458 -26.17 -1.01 21.41
CA THR A 458 -26.10 0.20 22.22
C THR A 458 -27.02 0.12 23.43
N SER A 459 -26.64 0.82 24.51
CA SER A 459 -27.42 0.91 25.74
C SER A 459 -27.29 2.28 26.37
N MET A 460 -28.36 2.75 27.00
CA MET A 460 -28.39 3.98 27.78
C MET A 460 -28.03 3.76 29.25
N ASN A 461 -28.12 2.55 29.75
CA ASN A 461 -27.98 2.20 31.16
C ASN A 461 -27.03 1.03 31.43
N GLY A 462 -26.42 0.44 30.39
CA GLY A 462 -25.55 -0.71 30.53
C GLY A 462 -26.25 -2.03 30.87
N ALA A 463 -27.58 -2.06 30.90
CA ALA A 463 -28.38 -3.23 31.24
C ALA A 463 -29.32 -3.64 30.10
N ASP A 464 -29.99 -2.67 29.50
CA ASP A 464 -30.92 -2.91 28.39
C ASP A 464 -30.20 -2.57 27.08
N TRP A 465 -30.00 -3.55 26.23
CA TRP A 465 -29.24 -3.43 24.98
C TRP A 465 -30.14 -3.51 23.75
N THR A 466 -29.87 -2.67 22.77
CA THR A 466 -30.56 -2.65 21.48
C THR A 466 -29.55 -2.95 20.38
N ILE A 467 -29.87 -3.94 19.55
CA ILE A 467 -29.06 -4.28 18.37
C ILE A 467 -29.17 -3.16 17.35
N CYS A 468 -28.04 -2.60 16.95
CA CYS A 468 -27.92 -1.61 15.90
C CYS A 468 -27.59 -2.28 14.56
N GLU A 469 -26.70 -3.29 14.58
CA GLU A 469 -26.19 -3.94 13.37
C GLU A 469 -25.81 -5.39 13.69
N THR A 470 -26.09 -6.29 12.77
CA THR A 470 -25.56 -7.66 12.77
C THR A 470 -24.79 -7.87 11.49
N VAL A 471 -23.49 -8.14 11.60
CA VAL A 471 -22.58 -8.32 10.48
C VAL A 471 -22.31 -9.79 10.27
N ALA A 472 -22.51 -10.26 9.05
CA ALA A 472 -22.21 -11.61 8.59
C ALA A 472 -21.74 -11.50 7.13
N ARG A 473 -20.59 -10.88 6.90
CA ARG A 473 -20.04 -10.66 5.56
C ARG A 473 -18.51 -10.73 5.56
N GLU A 474 -17.95 -10.87 4.39
CA GLU A 474 -16.52 -10.61 4.24
C GLU A 474 -16.28 -9.14 4.56
N CYS A 475 -15.59 -8.89 5.63
CA CYS A 475 -15.15 -7.58 6.01
C CYS A 475 -13.78 -7.69 6.64
N SER A 476 -12.97 -6.77 6.29
CA SER A 476 -11.62 -6.67 6.82
C SER A 476 -11.46 -5.37 7.53
N ASN A 477 -12.57 -4.86 8.05
CA ASN A 477 -12.42 -3.64 8.78
C ASN A 477 -11.24 -3.78 9.69
N GLY A 478 -10.38 -3.46 9.26
CA GLY A 478 -9.49 -3.68 9.94
C GLY A 478 -8.32 -4.11 9.72
N TYR A 479 -7.91 -4.29 9.71
CA TYR A 479 -6.61 -4.64 9.16
C TYR A 479 -6.44 -6.08 8.96
#